data_da9eb12ca8110962fadcdb04e8d8a5c4
#
_entry.id   da9eb12ca8110962fadcdb04e8d8a5c4
#
_cell.length_a   1.000
_cell.length_b   1.000
_cell.length_c   1.000
_cell.angle_alpha   90.00
_cell.angle_beta   90.00
_cell.angle_gamma   90.00
#
_symmetry.space_group_name_H-M   'P 1'
#
loop_
_entity.id
_entity.type
_entity.pdbx_description
1 polymer ?
#
loop_
_entity_poly.entity_id
_entity_poly.type
_entity_poly.pdbx_seq_one_letter_code
_entity_poly.pdbx_strand_id
1 'polypeptide(L)'
;GMENIHVAPGDLLKGVEIEADVIVANILADILIHLTDDAYRLIKDEGYLIMSGIIKDKWDMVRESAESAGFFLETHMVQGEWNACVFKKTKDISGVIGG
;
A
#
# COMPACT_ATOMS: atom_id res chain seq x y z
N GLY A 1 -13.47 -3.76 16.20
CA GLY A 1 -12.12 -3.33 16.28
C GLY A 1 -11.47 -3.16 14.92
N MET A 2 -10.31 -2.56 14.95
CA MET A 2 -9.53 -2.32 13.74
C MET A 2 -8.68 -3.53 13.41
N GLU A 3 -8.73 -3.97 12.16
CA GLU A 3 -7.94 -5.09 11.69
C GLU A 3 -6.65 -4.58 11.05
N ASN A 4 -5.52 -4.95 11.62
CA ASN A 4 -4.21 -4.56 11.11
C ASN A 4 -3.44 -5.79 10.65
N ILE A 5 -2.88 -5.72 9.44
CA ILE A 5 -2.04 -6.77 8.90
C ILE A 5 -0.61 -6.24 8.82
N HIS A 6 0.32 -6.99 9.38
CA HIS A 6 1.75 -6.67 9.29
C HIS A 6 2.40 -7.66 8.33
N VAL A 7 3.07 -7.13 7.31
CA VAL A 7 3.73 -7.95 6.30
C VAL A 7 5.23 -7.88 6.52
N ALA A 8 5.85 -9.04 6.69
CA ALA A 8 7.29 -9.17 6.88
C ALA A 8 7.92 -9.85 5.66
N PRO A 9 9.27 -9.81 5.54
CA PRO A 9 9.93 -10.53 4.46
C PRO A 9 9.53 -12.00 4.44
N GLY A 10 9.13 -12.48 3.28
CA GLY A 10 8.66 -13.85 3.12
C GLY A 10 7.17 -14.04 3.23
N ASP A 11 6.45 -13.04 3.73
CA ASP A 11 4.99 -13.12 3.84
C ASP A 11 4.36 -12.75 2.50
N LEU A 12 3.29 -13.44 2.16
CA LEU A 12 2.51 -13.18 0.96
C LEU A 12 1.06 -12.96 1.35
N LEU A 13 0.41 -12.03 0.65
CA LEU A 13 -1.01 -11.77 0.87
C LEU A 13 -1.90 -12.63 -0.04
N LYS A 14 -1.28 -13.40 -0.89
CA LYS A 14 -2.00 -14.27 -1.82
C LYS A 14 -2.79 -15.32 -1.07
N GLY A 15 -4.06 -15.42 -1.36
CA GLY A 15 -4.94 -16.37 -0.68
C GLY A 15 -5.50 -15.89 0.64
N VAL A 16 -5.07 -14.72 1.11
CA VAL A 16 -5.63 -14.11 2.31
C VAL A 16 -6.97 -13.48 1.95
N GLU A 17 -7.99 -13.73 2.78
CA GLU A 17 -9.34 -13.22 2.52
C GLU A 17 -9.87 -12.30 3.63
N ILE A 18 -9.06 -11.99 4.60
CA ILE A 18 -9.45 -11.12 5.71
C ILE A 18 -9.30 -9.66 5.29
N GLU A 19 -10.37 -8.90 5.40
CA GLU A 19 -10.31 -7.46 5.14
C GLU A 19 -9.58 -6.75 6.27
N ALA A 20 -8.79 -5.74 5.93
CA ALA A 20 -7.98 -5.01 6.88
C ALA A 20 -8.27 -3.52 6.82
N ASP A 21 -8.20 -2.86 7.97
CA ASP A 21 -8.24 -1.41 8.04
C ASP A 21 -6.88 -0.81 7.70
N VAL A 22 -5.81 -1.50 8.07
CA VAL A 22 -4.44 -1.06 7.84
C VAL A 22 -3.56 -2.24 7.49
N ILE A 23 -2.74 -2.09 6.46
CA ILE A 23 -1.66 -3.03 6.16
C ILE A 23 -0.35 -2.28 6.34
N VAL A 24 0.53 -2.82 7.17
CA VAL A 24 1.87 -2.26 7.41
C VAL A 24 2.88 -3.19 6.76
N ALA A 25 3.62 -2.68 5.78
CA ALA A 25 4.61 -3.46 5.05
C ALA A 25 6.00 -2.84 5.18
N ASN A 26 6.94 -3.61 5.70
CA ASN A 26 8.33 -3.22 5.81
C ASN A 26 9.18 -4.30 5.15
N ILE A 27 9.13 -4.34 3.83
CA ILE A 27 9.79 -5.35 3.02
C ILE A 27 10.47 -4.68 1.84
N LEU A 28 11.26 -5.46 1.11
CA LEU A 28 11.98 -4.95 -0.06
C LEU A 28 11.01 -4.38 -1.09
N ALA A 29 11.42 -3.29 -1.72
CA ALA A 29 10.60 -2.62 -2.72
C ALA A 29 10.21 -3.53 -3.88
N ASP A 30 11.13 -4.40 -4.31
CA ASP A 30 10.86 -5.34 -5.40
C ASP A 30 9.71 -6.29 -5.06
N ILE A 31 9.53 -6.58 -3.78
CA ILE A 31 8.43 -7.41 -3.30
C ILE A 31 7.17 -6.57 -3.13
N LEU A 32 7.32 -5.34 -2.65
CA LEU A 32 6.19 -4.44 -2.43
C LEU A 32 5.37 -4.23 -3.70
N ILE A 33 6.03 -4.07 -4.84
CA ILE A 33 5.33 -3.84 -6.10
C ILE A 33 4.42 -5.00 -6.50
N HIS A 34 4.71 -6.19 -6.01
CA HIS A 34 3.87 -7.36 -6.28
C HIS A 34 2.74 -7.50 -5.26
N LEU A 35 2.82 -6.77 -4.14
CA LEU A 35 1.81 -6.83 -3.10
C LEU A 35 0.74 -5.76 -3.21
N THR A 36 0.97 -4.72 -4.00
CA THR A 36 0.06 -3.58 -4.02
C THR A 36 -1.34 -3.94 -4.48
N ASP A 37 -1.48 -4.81 -5.46
CA ASP A 37 -2.80 -5.23 -5.94
C ASP A 37 -3.54 -6.02 -4.86
N ASP A 38 -2.85 -6.96 -4.22
CA ASP A 38 -3.44 -7.76 -3.14
C ASP A 38 -3.79 -6.89 -1.94
N ALA A 39 -2.90 -5.94 -1.61
CA ALA A 39 -3.18 -5.00 -0.52
C ALA A 39 -4.43 -4.17 -0.81
N TYR A 40 -4.58 -3.70 -2.04
CA TYR A 40 -5.76 -2.93 -2.43
C TYR A 40 -7.03 -3.75 -2.27
N ARG A 41 -6.97 -5.01 -2.65
CA ARG A 41 -8.11 -5.92 -2.52
C ARG A 41 -8.50 -6.15 -1.06
N LEU A 42 -7.51 -6.26 -0.18
CA LEU A 42 -7.73 -6.60 1.23
C LEU A 42 -8.04 -5.41 2.12
N ILE A 43 -7.59 -4.22 1.76
CA ILE A 43 -7.83 -3.03 2.58
C ILE A 43 -9.26 -2.55 2.36
N LYS A 44 -9.95 -2.26 3.46
CA LYS A 44 -11.30 -1.71 3.41
C LYS A 44 -11.29 -0.30 2.86
N ASP A 45 -12.43 0.16 2.33
CA ASP A 45 -12.57 1.54 1.92
C ASP A 45 -12.20 2.46 3.08
N GLU A 46 -11.46 3.52 2.80
CA GLU A 46 -10.93 4.46 3.78
C GLU A 46 -9.82 3.88 4.65
N GLY A 47 -9.32 2.70 4.32
CA GLY A 47 -8.18 2.10 5.01
C GLY A 47 -6.84 2.56 4.46
N TYR A 48 -5.76 2.09 5.06
CA TYR A 48 -4.42 2.58 4.77
C TYR A 48 -3.43 1.46 4.48
N LEU A 49 -2.50 1.76 3.59
CA LEU A 49 -1.32 0.94 3.35
C LEU A 49 -0.11 1.76 3.77
N ILE A 50 0.59 1.31 4.80
CA ILE A 50 1.78 1.98 5.33
C ILE A 50 3.01 1.20 4.91
N MET A 51 3.93 1.87 4.24
CA MET A 51 5.16 1.25 3.76
C MET A 51 6.37 2.04 4.24
N SER A 52 7.43 1.33 4.60
CA SER A 52 8.67 1.96 5.06
C SER A 52 9.87 1.15 4.57
N GLY A 53 11.07 1.74 4.74
CA GLY A 53 12.29 1.07 4.33
C GLY A 53 12.46 1.03 2.82
N ILE A 54 11.91 1.99 2.10
CA ILE A 54 12.01 2.06 0.64
C ILE A 54 13.20 2.94 0.28
N ILE A 55 14.20 2.35 -0.39
CA ILE A 55 15.36 3.11 -0.82
C ILE A 55 14.98 4.10 -1.92
N LYS A 56 15.66 5.24 -1.94
CA LYS A 56 15.36 6.34 -2.85
C LYS A 56 15.23 5.90 -4.31
N ASP A 57 16.12 5.04 -4.77
CA ASP A 57 16.13 4.60 -6.16
C ASP A 57 14.88 3.78 -6.54
N LYS A 58 14.19 3.23 -5.55
CA LYS A 58 13.02 2.40 -5.76
C LYS A 58 11.70 3.11 -5.48
N TRP A 59 11.77 4.33 -4.96
CA TRP A 59 10.56 5.05 -4.55
C TRP A 59 9.56 5.25 -5.69
N ASP A 60 10.03 5.71 -6.84
CA ASP A 60 9.14 5.97 -7.97
C ASP A 60 8.41 4.70 -8.42
N MET A 61 9.11 3.58 -8.43
CA MET A 61 8.54 2.29 -8.81
C MET A 61 7.44 1.86 -7.84
N VAL A 62 7.70 1.99 -6.54
CA VAL A 62 6.72 1.64 -5.51
C VAL A 62 5.50 2.54 -5.60
N ARG A 63 5.72 3.84 -5.76
CA ARG A 63 4.63 4.80 -5.89
C ARG A 63 3.76 4.50 -7.11
N GLU A 64 4.37 4.25 -8.24
CA GLU A 64 3.62 3.91 -9.45
C GLU A 64 2.80 2.65 -9.27
N SER A 65 3.38 1.65 -8.63
CA SER A 65 2.68 0.39 -8.40
C SER A 65 1.45 0.59 -7.52
N ALA A 66 1.59 1.35 -6.45
CA ALA A 66 0.48 1.61 -5.53
C ALA A 66 -0.60 2.46 -6.21
N GLU A 67 -0.21 3.49 -6.94
CA GLU A 67 -1.17 4.34 -7.63
C GLU A 67 -1.90 3.57 -8.73
N SER A 68 -1.20 2.69 -9.44
CA SER A 68 -1.82 1.85 -10.46
C SER A 68 -2.82 0.87 -9.86
N ALA A 69 -2.59 0.44 -8.63
CA ALA A 69 -3.53 -0.43 -7.93
C ALA A 69 -4.79 0.32 -7.48
N GLY A 70 -4.71 1.65 -7.38
CA GLY A 70 -5.85 2.47 -7.01
C GLY A 70 -5.66 3.28 -5.73
N PHE A 71 -4.50 3.18 -5.10
CA PHE A 71 -4.22 3.92 -3.88
C PHE A 71 -3.96 5.40 -4.14
N PHE A 72 -4.25 6.19 -3.14
CA PHE A 72 -3.96 7.61 -3.12
C PHE A 72 -2.85 7.89 -2.11
N LEU A 73 -1.81 8.63 -2.52
CA LEU A 73 -0.71 8.97 -1.64
C LEU A 73 -1.15 10.03 -0.63
N GLU A 74 -1.19 9.64 0.64
CA GLU A 74 -1.60 10.52 1.73
C GLU A 74 -0.41 11.26 2.34
N THR A 75 0.67 10.54 2.59
CA THR A 75 1.86 11.08 3.26
C THR A 75 3.10 10.43 2.71
N HIS A 76 4.13 11.22 2.49
CA HIS A 76 5.43 10.73 2.06
C HIS A 76 6.51 11.41 2.92
N MET A 77 7.33 10.59 3.55
CA MET A 77 8.42 11.06 4.40
C MET A 77 9.75 10.56 3.86
N VAL A 78 10.74 11.42 3.89
CA VAL A 78 12.10 11.11 3.42
C VAL A 78 13.09 11.35 4.56
N GLN A 79 13.93 10.37 4.80
CA GLN A 79 15.01 10.50 5.77
C GLN A 79 16.28 9.93 5.14
N GLY A 80 17.18 10.82 4.71
CA GLY A 80 18.37 10.40 3.97
C GLY A 80 17.97 9.74 2.65
N GLU A 81 18.36 8.47 2.49
CA GLU A 81 18.03 7.70 1.31
C GLU A 81 16.81 6.83 1.50
N TRP A 82 16.16 6.92 2.66
CA TRP A 82 15.03 6.07 3.01
C TRP A 82 13.73 6.82 2.89
N ASN A 83 12.74 6.14 2.35
CA ASN A 83 11.39 6.66 2.18
C ASN A 83 10.39 5.85 2.97
N ALA A 84 9.42 6.54 3.53
CA ALA A 84 8.25 5.92 4.13
C ALA A 84 7.02 6.62 3.58
N CYS A 85 5.91 5.92 3.51
CA CYS A 85 4.71 6.50 2.93
C CYS A 85 3.44 5.88 3.50
N VAL A 86 2.37 6.63 3.38
CA VAL A 86 1.03 6.17 3.72
C VAL A 86 0.17 6.36 2.49
N PHE A 87 -0.37 5.28 1.98
CA PHE A 87 -1.36 5.30 0.91
C PHE A 87 -2.73 5.01 1.50
N LYS A 88 -3.75 5.62 0.93
CA LYS A 88 -5.12 5.44 1.37
C LYS A 88 -5.93 4.82 0.26
N LYS A 89 -6.80 3.86 0.62
CA LYS A 89 -7.78 3.33 -0.30
C LYS A 89 -9.06 4.15 -0.13
N THR A 90 -9.30 5.04 -1.06
CA THR A 90 -10.52 5.84 -1.03
C THR A 90 -11.67 5.04 -1.61
N LYS A 91 -12.88 5.40 -1.21
CA LYS A 91 -14.07 4.80 -1.79
C LYS A 91 -14.07 5.05 -3.29
N ASP A 92 -14.43 4.03 -4.06
CA ASP A 92 -14.49 4.16 -5.51
C ASP A 92 -15.59 5.15 -5.90
N ILE A 93 -15.15 6.25 -6.49
CA ILE A 93 -16.05 7.31 -6.93
C ILE A 93 -16.05 7.46 -8.45
N SER A 94 -15.39 6.57 -9.15
CA SER A 94 -15.27 6.68 -10.60
C SER A 94 -16.64 6.72 -11.28
N GLY A 95 -17.58 5.95 -10.79
CA GLY A 95 -18.93 5.97 -11.32
C GLY A 95 -19.69 7.24 -10.99
N VAL A 96 -19.33 7.89 -9.90
CA VAL A 96 -19.97 9.13 -9.46
C VAL A 96 -19.50 10.31 -10.30
N ILE A 97 -18.24 10.32 -10.63
CA ILE A 97 -17.67 11.39 -11.43
C ILE A 97 -18.23 11.36 -12.85
N GLY A 98 -18.86 10.28 -13.17
CA GLY A 98 -19.50 10.15 -14.46
C GLY A 98 -18.48 9.97 -15.55
N GLY A 99 -17.49 9.60 -15.00
CA GLY A 99 -16.38 9.49 -15.97
C GLY A 99 -16.20 10.43 -16.02
#